data_05a708a65be7bf390eff46e05ac72c6b
#
_entry.id   05a708a65be7bf390eff46e05ac72c6b
#
_cell.length_a   1.000
_cell.length_b   1.000
_cell.length_c   1.000
_cell.angle_alpha   90.00
_cell.angle_beta   90.00
_cell.angle_gamma   90.00
#
_symmetry.space_group_name_H-M   'P 1'
#
loop_
_entity.id
_entity.type
_entity.pdbx_description
1 polymer ?
#
loop_
_entity_poly.entity_id
_entity_poly.type
_entity_poly.pdbx_seq_one_letter_code
_entity_poly.pdbx_strand_id
1 'polypeptide(L)'
;MDDFIFESDRLLEKEGIKDLVIAGMMTHMCVDSTTRAAFDYGFKCTVVADACATRSLSFGSSVIPAEHVNGAFLAALSAVYATVVNTEDFISVMIHGEP
;
A
#
# COMPACT_ATOMS: atom_id res chain seq x y z
N MET A 1 0.07 -3.93 14.01
CA MET A 1 -0.12 -4.18 12.56
C MET A 1 -0.03 -5.66 12.22
N ASP A 2 0.97 -6.36 12.73
CA ASP A 2 1.14 -7.78 12.42
C ASP A 2 -0.03 -8.64 12.89
N ASP A 3 -0.57 -8.37 14.08
CA ASP A 3 -1.72 -9.10 14.60
C ASP A 3 -2.96 -8.90 13.74
N PHE A 4 -3.16 -7.66 13.29
CA PHE A 4 -4.27 -7.34 12.40
C PHE A 4 -4.16 -8.12 11.08
N ILE A 5 -2.97 -8.14 10.48
CA ILE A 5 -2.74 -8.85 9.24
C ILE A 5 -2.93 -10.35 9.43
N PHE A 6 -2.49 -10.90 10.56
CA PHE A 6 -2.64 -12.33 10.82
C PHE A 6 -4.11 -12.75 10.84
N GLU A 7 -4.95 -12.00 11.53
CA GLU A 7 -6.38 -12.31 11.58
C GLU A 7 -7.06 -12.08 10.24
N SER A 8 -6.68 -11.01 9.55
CA SER A 8 -7.21 -10.73 8.23
C SER A 8 -6.80 -11.80 7.23
N ASP A 9 -5.57 -12.31 7.32
CA ASP A 9 -5.09 -13.36 6.46
C ASP A 9 -5.95 -14.62 6.60
N ARG A 10 -6.28 -15.01 7.83
CA ARG A 10 -7.12 -16.17 8.08
C ARG A 10 -8.48 -16.03 7.43
N LEU A 11 -9.11 -14.86 7.60
CA LEU A 11 -10.42 -14.59 7.02
C LEU A 11 -10.36 -14.58 5.50
N LEU A 12 -9.36 -13.92 4.95
CA LEU A 12 -9.21 -13.79 3.51
C LEU A 12 -8.91 -15.13 2.84
N GLU A 13 -8.10 -15.96 3.48
CA GLU A 13 -7.84 -17.30 2.97
C GLU A 13 -9.10 -18.14 2.93
N LYS A 14 -9.90 -18.05 3.98
CA LYS A 14 -11.15 -18.79 4.07
C LYS A 14 -12.11 -18.38 2.96
N GLU A 15 -12.12 -17.10 2.61
CA GLU A 15 -12.95 -16.56 1.54
C GLU A 15 -12.33 -16.74 0.15
N GLY A 16 -11.09 -17.20 0.07
CA GLY A 16 -10.42 -17.42 -1.20
C GLY A 16 -9.87 -16.15 -1.83
N ILE A 17 -9.71 -15.08 -1.05
CA ILE A 17 -9.22 -13.80 -1.55
C ILE A 17 -7.70 -13.83 -1.63
N LYS A 18 -7.14 -13.43 -2.78
CA LYS A 18 -5.70 -13.38 -3.02
C LYS A 18 -5.19 -11.99 -3.34
N ASP A 19 -6.07 -11.10 -3.79
CA ASP A 19 -5.72 -9.75 -4.20
C ASP A 19 -6.23 -8.75 -3.17
N LEU A 20 -5.38 -7.78 -2.81
CA LEU A 20 -5.75 -6.71 -1.87
C LEU A 20 -5.48 -5.36 -2.49
N VAL A 21 -6.39 -4.43 -2.28
CA VAL A 21 -6.22 -3.03 -2.65
C VAL A 21 -6.02 -2.23 -1.37
N ILE A 22 -4.95 -1.46 -1.31
CA ILE A 22 -4.56 -0.76 -0.10
C ILE A 22 -4.52 0.75 -0.35
N ALA A 23 -5.15 1.48 0.54
CA ALA A 23 -5.17 2.93 0.52
C ALA A 23 -5.31 3.43 1.95
N GLY A 24 -5.08 4.71 2.18
CA GLY A 24 -5.26 5.30 3.50
C GLY A 24 -4.09 6.14 3.95
N MET A 25 -3.89 6.20 5.24
CA MET A 25 -2.82 7.01 5.85
C MET A 25 -2.32 6.30 7.12
N MET A 26 -1.08 6.46 7.52
CA MET A 26 -0.08 7.27 6.78
C MET A 26 0.77 6.36 5.93
N THR A 27 1.19 6.85 4.78
CA THR A 27 1.92 6.05 3.80
C THR A 27 3.16 5.38 4.38
N HIS A 28 3.93 6.10 5.18
CA HIS A 28 5.18 5.59 5.78
C HIS A 28 4.96 4.74 7.02
N MET A 29 3.72 4.55 7.46
CA MET A 29 3.40 3.76 8.64
C MET A 29 2.42 2.64 8.29
N CYS A 30 1.12 2.87 8.47
CA CYS A 30 0.13 1.81 8.28
C CYS A 30 0.11 1.25 6.86
N VAL A 31 0.20 2.12 5.85
CA VAL A 31 0.18 1.66 4.46
C VAL A 31 1.40 0.80 4.16
N ASP A 32 2.59 1.28 4.51
CA ASP A 32 3.83 0.54 4.27
C ASP A 32 3.85 -0.79 5.01
N SER A 33 3.55 -0.77 6.32
CA SER A 33 3.58 -1.98 7.16
C SER A 33 2.56 -3.01 6.68
N THR A 34 1.33 -2.58 6.40
CA THR A 34 0.27 -3.48 5.98
C THR A 34 0.61 -4.12 4.64
N THR A 35 1.14 -3.34 3.70
CA THR A 35 1.49 -3.84 2.37
C THR A 35 2.60 -4.88 2.45
N ARG A 36 3.65 -4.59 3.22
CA ARG A 36 4.76 -5.55 3.38
C ARG A 36 4.31 -6.83 4.05
N ALA A 37 3.50 -6.73 5.11
CA ALA A 37 2.99 -7.89 5.80
C ALA A 37 2.07 -8.72 4.91
N ALA A 38 1.18 -8.06 4.17
CA ALA A 38 0.27 -8.76 3.25
C ALA A 38 1.05 -9.49 2.15
N PHE A 39 2.09 -8.85 1.61
CA PHE A 39 2.96 -9.51 0.63
C PHE A 39 3.59 -10.78 1.21
N ASP A 40 4.07 -10.69 2.45
CA ASP A 40 4.70 -11.83 3.12
C ASP A 40 3.71 -12.99 3.32
N TYR A 41 2.43 -12.69 3.49
CA TYR A 41 1.38 -13.71 3.59
C TYR A 41 0.90 -14.22 2.23
N GLY A 42 1.48 -13.75 1.15
CA GLY A 42 1.19 -14.24 -0.18
C GLY A 42 0.11 -13.50 -0.96
N PHE A 43 -0.34 -12.36 -0.46
CA PHE A 43 -1.32 -11.55 -1.18
C PHE A 43 -0.67 -10.74 -2.28
N LYS A 44 -1.41 -10.58 -3.37
CA LYS A 44 -1.02 -9.65 -4.44
C LYS A 44 -1.59 -8.28 -4.06
N CYS A 45 -0.72 -7.31 -3.86
CA CYS A 45 -1.12 -6.00 -3.35
C CYS A 45 -1.12 -4.94 -4.44
N THR A 46 -2.14 -4.10 -4.44
CA THR A 46 -2.22 -2.89 -5.25
C THR A 46 -2.40 -1.72 -4.31
N VAL A 47 -1.51 -0.74 -4.38
CA VAL A 47 -1.59 0.48 -3.58
C VAL A 47 -2.03 1.61 -4.48
N VAL A 48 -3.09 2.33 -4.07
CA VAL A 48 -3.61 3.47 -4.83
C VAL A 48 -2.90 4.72 -4.31
N ALA A 49 -1.94 5.22 -5.07
CA ALA A 49 -1.02 6.26 -4.62
C ALA A 49 -1.70 7.56 -4.19
N ASP A 50 -2.63 8.05 -4.98
CA ASP A 50 -3.32 9.30 -4.68
C ASP A 50 -4.44 9.15 -3.64
N ALA A 51 -4.68 7.95 -3.17
CA ALA A 51 -5.57 7.68 -2.04
C ALA A 51 -4.77 7.39 -0.77
N CYS A 52 -3.46 7.63 -0.78
CA CYS A 52 -2.59 7.54 0.39
C CYS A 52 -2.16 8.94 0.80
N ALA A 53 -2.03 9.15 2.10
CA ALA A 53 -1.60 10.44 2.63
C ALA A 53 -0.54 10.23 3.71
N THR A 54 0.33 11.21 3.85
CA THR A 54 1.35 11.19 4.87
C THR A 54 1.66 12.64 5.31
N ARG A 55 2.70 12.79 6.09
CA ARG A 55 3.14 14.10 6.57
C ARG A 55 4.63 14.22 6.39
N SER A 56 5.15 15.44 6.58
CA SER A 56 6.59 15.65 6.57
C SER A 56 7.22 14.94 7.75
N LEU A 57 8.47 14.52 7.57
CA LEU A 57 9.25 13.86 8.60
C LEU A 57 10.56 14.61 8.77
N SER A 58 11.19 14.44 9.93
CA SER A 58 12.51 15.02 10.19
C SER A 58 13.53 13.93 10.41
N PHE A 59 14.70 14.13 9.84
CA PHE A 59 15.85 13.27 10.11
C PHE A 59 17.02 14.17 10.45
N GLY A 60 17.46 14.13 11.73
CA GLY A 60 18.43 15.07 12.23
C GLY A 60 17.88 16.49 12.15
N SER A 61 18.61 17.40 11.49
CA SER A 61 18.19 18.78 11.29
C SER A 61 17.46 18.97 9.95
N SER A 62 17.28 17.90 9.17
CA SER A 62 16.66 17.98 7.85
C SER A 62 15.18 17.66 7.94
N VAL A 63 14.36 18.47 7.28
CA VAL A 63 12.92 18.22 7.16
C VAL A 63 12.67 17.66 5.77
N ILE A 64 11.99 16.53 5.72
CA ILE A 64 11.64 15.85 4.48
C ILE A 64 10.18 16.16 4.18
N PRO A 65 9.89 16.88 3.08
CA PRO A 65 8.49 17.23 2.76
C PRO A 65 7.61 16.00 2.59
N ALA A 66 6.32 16.15 2.91
CA ALA A 66 5.36 15.06 2.81
C ALA A 66 5.36 14.39 1.43
N GLU A 67 5.44 15.17 0.36
CA GLU A 67 5.44 14.62 -0.99
C GLU A 67 6.65 13.73 -1.26
N HIS A 68 7.80 14.06 -0.68
CA HIS A 68 9.00 13.24 -0.80
C HIS A 68 8.91 11.98 0.05
N VAL A 69 8.33 12.08 1.24
CA VAL A 69 8.07 10.92 2.10
C VAL A 69 7.14 9.95 1.36
N ASN A 70 6.04 10.47 0.85
CA ASN A 70 5.05 9.67 0.13
C ASN A 70 5.69 8.99 -1.08
N GLY A 71 6.41 9.76 -1.89
CA GLY A 71 7.06 9.25 -3.09
C GLY A 71 8.09 8.17 -2.78
N ALA A 72 8.91 8.38 -1.76
CA ALA A 72 9.97 7.43 -1.39
C ALA A 72 9.38 6.09 -0.93
N PHE A 73 8.37 6.12 -0.06
CA PHE A 73 7.75 4.90 0.43
C PHE A 73 6.98 4.16 -0.65
N LEU A 74 6.26 4.88 -1.51
CA LEU A 74 5.54 4.26 -2.62
C LEU A 74 6.51 3.67 -3.64
N ALA A 75 7.61 4.34 -3.92
CA ALA A 75 8.64 3.81 -4.82
C ALA A 75 9.24 2.52 -4.27
N ALA A 76 9.51 2.48 -2.97
CA ALA A 76 10.05 1.29 -2.33
C ALA A 76 9.06 0.12 -2.41
N LEU A 77 7.78 0.37 -2.17
CA LEU A 77 6.76 -0.66 -2.27
C LEU A 77 6.62 -1.17 -3.70
N SER A 78 6.70 -0.29 -4.68
CA SER A 78 6.54 -0.66 -6.09
C SER A 78 7.67 -1.55 -6.60
N ALA A 79 8.80 -1.55 -5.93
CA ALA A 79 9.96 -2.36 -6.36
C ALA A 79 9.71 -3.86 -6.19
N VAL A 80 9.01 -4.27 -5.13
CA VAL A 80 8.82 -5.69 -4.81
C VAL A 80 7.40 -6.00 -4.32
N TYR A 81 6.86 -5.16 -3.42
CA TYR A 81 5.73 -5.54 -2.58
C TYR A 81 4.36 -5.30 -3.19
N ALA A 82 4.25 -4.37 -4.12
CA ALA A 82 2.95 -3.97 -4.64
C ALA A 82 3.03 -3.38 -6.03
N THR A 83 1.89 -3.36 -6.70
CA THR A 83 1.70 -2.54 -7.89
C THR A 83 1.14 -1.21 -7.39
N VAL A 84 1.79 -0.11 -7.73
CA VAL A 84 1.36 1.23 -7.30
C VAL A 84 0.73 1.95 -8.47
N VAL A 85 -0.52 2.36 -8.30
CA VAL A 85 -1.31 3.00 -9.36
C VAL A 85 -1.98 4.26 -8.80
N ASN A 86 -2.50 5.11 -9.68
CA ASN A 86 -3.37 6.21 -9.24
C ASN A 86 -4.84 5.78 -9.32
N THR A 87 -5.72 6.59 -8.74
CA THR A 87 -7.15 6.26 -8.69
C THR A 87 -7.75 6.13 -10.08
N GLU A 88 -7.37 7.01 -11.00
CA GLU A 88 -7.91 7.00 -12.35
C GLU A 88 -7.58 5.69 -13.06
N ASP A 89 -6.32 5.26 -13.00
CA ASP A 89 -5.89 4.02 -13.62
C ASP A 89 -6.55 2.82 -12.96
N PHE A 90 -6.69 2.85 -11.63
CA PHE A 90 -7.33 1.76 -10.89
C PHE A 90 -8.79 1.61 -11.33
N ILE A 91 -9.52 2.71 -11.41
CA ILE A 91 -10.92 2.68 -11.82
C ILE A 91 -11.05 2.21 -13.27
N SER A 92 -10.14 2.62 -14.14
CA SER A 92 -10.13 2.17 -15.53
C SER A 92 -10.00 0.66 -15.62
N VAL A 93 -9.09 0.08 -14.86
CA VAL A 93 -8.91 -1.38 -14.84
C VAL A 93 -10.18 -2.07 -14.30
N MET A 94 -10.78 -1.51 -13.24
CA MET A 94 -12.00 -2.08 -12.66
C MET A 94 -13.17 -2.07 -13.62
N ILE A 95 -13.29 -1.02 -14.44
CA ILE A 95 -14.41 -0.87 -15.38
C ILE A 95 -14.17 -1.66 -16.65
N HIS A 96 -12.96 -1.62 -17.19
CA HIS A 96 -12.63 -2.20 -18.50
C HIS A 96 -11.93 -3.55 -18.42
N GLY A 97 -11.65 -4.01 -17.23
CA GLY A 97 -10.91 -5.24 -17.02
C GLY A 97 -9.40 -5.01 -17.14
N GLU A 98 -8.65 -6.10 -17.21
CA GLU A 98 -7.21 -6.04 -17.33
C GLU A 98 -6.80 -5.39 -18.65
N PRO A 99 -5.82 -4.49 -18.64
CA PRO A 99 -5.32 -3.89 -19.86
C PRO A 99 -4.58 -4.89 -20.77
#